data_84c1c64ea40848d45247f2890a88e612
#
_entry.id   84c1c64ea40848d45247f2890a88e612
#
_cell.length_a   1.000
_cell.length_b   1.000
_cell.length_c   1.000
_cell.angle_alpha   90.00
_cell.angle_beta   90.00
_cell.angle_gamma   90.00
#
_symmetry.space_group_name_H-M   'P 1'
#
loop_
_entity.id
_entity.type
_entity.pdbx_description
1 polymer ?
#
loop_
_entity_poly.entity_id
_entity_poly.type
_entity_poly.pdbx_seq_one_letter_code
_entity_poly.pdbx_strand_id
1 'polypeptide(L)'
;MYFKSFPYTYYSLDDASTVQVVTNITNRVTLSDEVKNNLGLYDEYDIKDGETPELVADKFYNNPELHWLVLHYNEIIDPRFDWPLDTNKLSRYVAGKYANTNGIHHYEDANGDYSNGNVFILSSNAFANFNVNDVVTNNTNIGTGYITVKNSSSNVRITVTTGGFITGDQIIKVSNTSVRANVTSTVLLSGTPVTNYDYEDTVNESKRRIKILKASYVDAVVNDFKKKLGE
;
A
#
# COMPACT_ATOMS: atom_id res chain seq x y z
N MET A 1 -20.10 1.62 22.67
CA MET A 1 -18.75 2.26 22.73
C MET A 1 -17.73 1.20 23.16
N TYR A 2 -16.70 0.94 22.35
CA TYR A 2 -15.74 -0.17 22.51
C TYR A 2 -15.11 -0.24 23.90
N PHE A 3 -14.58 0.87 24.40
CA PHE A 3 -13.83 0.90 25.68
C PHE A 3 -14.69 0.87 26.94
N LYS A 4 -16.04 0.90 26.85
CA LYS A 4 -16.90 0.85 28.05
C LYS A 4 -16.83 -0.47 28.80
N SER A 5 -16.53 -1.57 28.09
CA SER A 5 -16.44 -2.92 28.64
C SER A 5 -15.03 -3.31 29.09
N PHE A 6 -14.06 -2.38 28.99
CA PHE A 6 -12.69 -2.67 29.42
C PHE A 6 -12.56 -2.55 30.95
N PRO A 7 -11.82 -3.46 31.60
CA PRO A 7 -11.59 -3.41 33.02
C PRO A 7 -10.80 -2.15 33.40
N TYR A 8 -10.90 -1.79 34.67
CA TYR A 8 -10.11 -0.70 35.22
C TYR A 8 -8.76 -1.20 35.71
N THR A 9 -7.76 -0.32 35.69
CA THR A 9 -6.43 -0.54 36.28
C THR A 9 -5.99 0.69 37.04
N TYR A 10 -5.03 0.50 37.92
CA TYR A 10 -4.42 1.60 38.67
C TYR A 10 -3.18 2.07 37.91
N TYR A 11 -3.07 3.38 37.71
CA TYR A 11 -1.97 4.03 37.01
C TYR A 11 -1.44 5.22 37.81
N SER A 12 -0.13 5.38 37.88
CA SER A 12 0.54 6.54 38.47
C SER A 12 1.48 7.17 37.46
N LEU A 13 1.43 8.50 37.34
CA LEU A 13 2.30 9.31 36.47
C LEU A 13 3.62 9.70 37.16
N ASP A 14 3.68 9.62 38.49
CA ASP A 14 4.72 10.18 39.32
C ASP A 14 5.18 9.22 40.43
N ASP A 15 5.72 8.06 40.02
CA ASP A 15 6.31 7.05 40.92
C ASP A 15 5.50 6.78 42.21
N ALA A 16 4.19 6.63 42.07
CA ALA A 16 3.25 6.23 43.13
C ALA A 16 2.81 7.29 44.15
N SER A 17 3.08 8.58 43.94
CA SER A 17 2.55 9.63 44.81
C SER A 17 1.05 9.89 44.57
N THR A 18 0.57 9.71 43.33
CA THR A 18 -0.84 9.82 42.97
C THR A 18 -1.29 8.65 42.10
N VAL A 19 -2.19 7.83 42.63
CA VAL A 19 -2.77 6.68 41.92
C VAL A 19 -4.13 7.05 41.36
N GLN A 20 -4.31 6.87 40.06
CA GLN A 20 -5.57 7.10 39.36
C GLN A 20 -6.14 5.78 38.85
N VAL A 21 -7.47 5.66 38.87
CA VAL A 21 -8.20 4.54 38.26
C VAL A 21 -8.48 4.90 36.82
N VAL A 22 -7.95 4.13 35.88
CA VAL A 22 -8.12 4.38 34.45
C VAL A 22 -8.62 3.11 33.76
N THR A 23 -9.27 3.27 32.61
CA THR A 23 -9.64 2.13 31.77
C THR A 23 -8.38 1.44 31.25
N ASN A 24 -8.28 0.14 31.44
CA ASN A 24 -7.12 -0.66 30.97
C ASN A 24 -7.22 -0.91 29.46
N ILE A 25 -6.73 0.03 28.67
CA ILE A 25 -6.68 -0.07 27.21
C ILE A 25 -5.59 -1.00 26.67
N THR A 26 -4.73 -1.55 27.57
CA THR A 26 -3.68 -2.49 27.15
C THR A 26 -4.18 -3.92 26.97
N ASN A 27 -5.39 -4.22 27.48
CA ASN A 27 -6.01 -5.52 27.26
C ASN A 27 -6.30 -5.72 25.78
N ARG A 28 -5.83 -6.84 25.25
CA ARG A 28 -6.13 -7.29 23.89
C ARG A 28 -7.03 -8.52 23.96
N VAL A 29 -8.20 -8.41 23.33
CA VAL A 29 -9.11 -9.53 23.11
C VAL A 29 -9.23 -9.74 21.62
N THR A 30 -9.04 -10.97 21.16
CA THR A 30 -9.25 -11.35 19.77
C THR A 30 -10.47 -12.25 19.63
N LEU A 31 -11.14 -12.16 18.50
CA LEU A 31 -12.16 -13.14 18.12
C LEU A 31 -11.48 -14.49 17.89
N SER A 32 -12.15 -15.57 18.24
CA SER A 32 -11.60 -16.91 17.98
C SER A 32 -11.54 -17.18 16.47
N ASP A 33 -10.56 -17.98 16.06
CA ASP A 33 -10.40 -18.34 14.64
C ASP A 33 -11.60 -19.13 14.11
N GLU A 34 -12.29 -19.86 14.97
CA GLU A 34 -13.55 -20.54 14.65
C GLU A 34 -14.64 -19.55 14.21
N VAL A 35 -14.73 -18.41 14.90
CA VAL A 35 -15.70 -17.34 14.54
C VAL A 35 -15.27 -16.63 13.25
N LYS A 36 -13.99 -16.33 13.11
CA LYS A 36 -13.46 -15.60 11.94
C LYS A 36 -13.53 -16.38 10.64
N ASN A 37 -13.34 -17.70 10.70
CA ASN A 37 -13.20 -18.55 9.51
C ASN A 37 -14.47 -19.36 9.19
N ASN A 38 -15.51 -19.26 9.98
CA ASN A 38 -16.76 -19.95 9.70
C ASN A 38 -17.59 -19.21 8.64
N LEU A 39 -17.63 -19.78 7.43
CA LEU A 39 -18.35 -19.23 6.27
C LEU A 39 -19.85 -19.00 6.53
N GLY A 40 -20.44 -19.69 7.51
CA GLY A 40 -21.85 -19.49 7.91
C GLY A 40 -22.11 -18.19 8.66
N LEU A 41 -21.10 -17.58 9.27
CA LEU A 41 -21.24 -16.46 10.19
C LEU A 41 -21.08 -15.10 9.53
N TYR A 42 -20.51 -15.00 8.34
CA TYR A 42 -20.26 -13.73 7.67
C TYR A 42 -20.75 -13.71 6.23
N ASP A 43 -20.89 -12.52 5.70
CA ASP A 43 -21.05 -12.23 4.28
C ASP A 43 -19.83 -11.42 3.81
N GLU A 44 -19.42 -11.58 2.55
CA GLU A 44 -18.39 -10.74 1.95
C GLU A 44 -18.98 -9.43 1.46
N TYR A 45 -18.25 -8.35 1.64
CA TYR A 45 -18.66 -7.02 1.23
C TYR A 45 -17.50 -6.24 0.63
N ASP A 46 -17.73 -5.61 -0.51
CA ASP A 46 -16.79 -4.72 -1.14
C ASP A 46 -17.10 -3.27 -0.74
N ILE A 47 -16.20 -2.66 0.05
CA ILE A 47 -16.32 -1.28 0.54
C ILE A 47 -16.41 -0.33 -0.64
N LYS A 48 -17.44 0.52 -0.65
CA LYS A 48 -17.61 1.54 -1.67
C LYS A 48 -16.71 2.74 -1.42
N ASP A 49 -16.43 3.50 -2.47
CA ASP A 49 -15.61 4.71 -2.35
C ASP A 49 -16.18 5.68 -1.32
N GLY A 50 -15.33 6.10 -0.36
CA GLY A 50 -15.70 7.00 0.71
C GLY A 50 -16.47 6.39 1.89
N GLU A 51 -16.82 5.10 1.88
CA GLU A 51 -17.44 4.45 3.05
C GLU A 51 -16.42 4.33 4.19
N THR A 52 -16.82 4.76 5.39
CA THR A 52 -16.03 4.59 6.63
C THR A 52 -16.49 3.35 7.40
N PRO A 53 -15.71 2.82 8.35
CA PRO A 53 -16.12 1.70 9.20
C PRO A 53 -17.45 1.94 9.91
N GLU A 54 -17.72 3.20 10.33
CA GLU A 54 -18.95 3.60 11.00
C GLU A 54 -20.14 3.53 10.04
N LEU A 55 -20.00 3.97 8.79
CA LEU A 55 -21.03 3.88 7.78
C LEU A 55 -21.36 2.43 7.43
N VAL A 56 -20.34 1.58 7.34
CA VAL A 56 -20.52 0.14 7.12
C VAL A 56 -21.24 -0.50 8.30
N ALA A 57 -20.86 -0.18 9.55
CA ALA A 57 -21.50 -0.69 10.74
C ALA A 57 -22.98 -0.22 10.83
N ASP A 58 -23.26 1.02 10.50
CA ASP A 58 -24.63 1.55 10.47
C ASP A 58 -25.47 0.81 9.42
N LYS A 59 -24.92 0.61 8.25
CA LYS A 59 -25.61 -0.08 7.13
C LYS A 59 -26.00 -1.52 7.44
N PHE A 60 -25.12 -2.30 8.11
CA PHE A 60 -25.34 -3.72 8.35
C PHE A 60 -25.93 -4.03 9.72
N TYR A 61 -25.66 -3.18 10.72
CA TYR A 61 -26.05 -3.40 12.12
C TYR A 61 -27.02 -2.34 12.64
N ASN A 62 -27.33 -1.31 11.83
CA ASN A 62 -28.13 -0.14 12.25
C ASN A 62 -27.56 0.50 13.54
N ASN A 63 -26.24 0.42 13.69
CA ASN A 63 -25.50 0.94 14.85
C ASN A 63 -24.07 1.28 14.49
N PRO A 64 -23.72 2.57 14.26
CA PRO A 64 -22.38 2.98 13.91
C PRO A 64 -21.35 2.75 15.04
N GLU A 65 -21.78 2.61 16.30
CA GLU A 65 -20.89 2.28 17.42
C GLU A 65 -20.25 0.88 17.30
N LEU A 66 -20.79 0.01 16.45
CA LEU A 66 -20.25 -1.32 16.18
C LEU A 66 -19.14 -1.33 15.10
N HIS A 67 -18.65 -0.17 14.65
CA HIS A 67 -17.52 -0.08 13.71
C HIS A 67 -16.29 -0.87 14.18
N TRP A 68 -16.04 -0.90 15.48
CA TRP A 68 -14.94 -1.70 16.05
C TRP A 68 -15.08 -3.21 15.75
N LEU A 69 -16.32 -3.73 15.66
CA LEU A 69 -16.55 -5.13 15.32
C LEU A 69 -16.18 -5.39 13.86
N VAL A 70 -16.50 -4.46 12.94
CA VAL A 70 -16.10 -4.54 11.53
C VAL A 70 -14.59 -4.57 11.41
N LEU A 71 -13.88 -3.66 12.10
CA LEU A 71 -12.43 -3.59 12.08
C LEU A 71 -11.80 -4.85 12.69
N HIS A 72 -12.32 -5.27 13.84
CA HIS A 72 -11.77 -6.39 14.59
C HIS A 72 -11.97 -7.74 13.89
N TYR A 73 -13.12 -7.91 13.21
CA TYR A 73 -13.43 -9.12 12.45
C TYR A 73 -12.50 -9.29 11.23
N ASN A 74 -12.06 -8.18 10.66
CA ASN A 74 -11.14 -8.14 9.52
C ASN A 74 -9.66 -7.92 9.90
N GLU A 75 -9.33 -7.97 11.21
CA GLU A 75 -7.97 -7.79 11.72
C GLU A 75 -7.34 -6.43 11.37
N ILE A 76 -8.17 -5.43 11.10
CA ILE A 76 -7.72 -4.07 10.80
C ILE A 76 -7.29 -3.41 12.11
N ILE A 77 -5.99 -3.16 12.24
CA ILE A 77 -5.39 -2.60 13.46
C ILE A 77 -5.32 -1.08 13.36
N ASP A 78 -4.89 -0.56 12.23
CA ASP A 78 -4.83 0.88 11.97
C ASP A 78 -5.69 1.25 10.76
N PRO A 79 -6.94 1.68 11.00
CA PRO A 79 -7.84 2.03 9.91
C PRO A 79 -7.35 3.20 9.04
N ARG A 80 -6.36 3.97 9.48
CA ARG A 80 -5.77 5.04 8.65
C ARG A 80 -4.95 4.49 7.48
N PHE A 81 -4.39 3.29 7.63
CA PHE A 81 -3.55 2.64 6.61
C PHE A 81 -4.16 1.35 6.05
N ASP A 82 -4.95 0.64 6.86
CA ASP A 82 -5.50 -0.68 6.50
C ASP A 82 -6.91 -0.58 5.88
N TRP A 83 -7.61 0.53 6.08
CA TRP A 83 -8.90 0.81 5.42
C TRP A 83 -8.67 1.43 4.04
N PRO A 84 -9.48 1.08 3.00
CA PRO A 84 -9.30 1.67 1.69
C PRO A 84 -9.54 3.19 1.71
N LEU A 85 -8.63 3.90 1.08
CA LEU A 85 -8.75 5.35 0.90
C LEU A 85 -9.78 5.65 -0.20
N ASP A 86 -10.52 6.75 -0.04
CA ASP A 86 -11.28 7.31 -1.15
C ASP A 86 -10.36 7.87 -2.24
N THR A 87 -10.89 7.98 -3.46
CA THR A 87 -10.13 8.42 -4.64
C THR A 87 -9.34 9.72 -4.41
N ASN A 88 -9.90 10.69 -3.69
CA ASN A 88 -9.24 11.97 -3.44
C ASN A 88 -8.10 11.84 -2.41
N LYS A 89 -8.30 11.02 -1.39
CA LYS A 89 -7.27 10.74 -0.38
C LYS A 89 -6.15 9.91 -0.97
N LEU A 90 -6.46 8.91 -1.79
CA LEU A 90 -5.47 8.11 -2.51
C LEU A 90 -4.58 8.99 -3.38
N SER A 91 -5.17 9.87 -4.20
CA SER A 91 -4.42 10.78 -5.06
C SER A 91 -3.46 11.68 -4.25
N ARG A 92 -3.91 12.20 -3.10
CA ARG A 92 -3.06 13.00 -2.21
C ARG A 92 -1.95 12.18 -1.54
N TYR A 93 -2.27 10.95 -1.14
CA TYR A 93 -1.29 10.03 -0.57
C TYR A 93 -0.18 9.70 -1.57
N VAL A 94 -0.53 9.34 -2.80
CA VAL A 94 0.43 9.03 -3.87
C VAL A 94 1.28 10.26 -4.22
N ALA A 95 0.67 11.43 -4.33
CA ALA A 95 1.40 12.69 -4.59
C ALA A 95 2.35 13.08 -3.44
N GLY A 96 2.04 12.71 -2.20
CA GLY A 96 2.92 12.92 -1.06
C GLY A 96 4.05 11.89 -0.94
N LYS A 97 3.81 10.67 -1.42
CA LYS A 97 4.76 9.56 -1.33
C LYS A 97 5.79 9.56 -2.46
N TYR A 98 5.38 9.94 -3.66
CA TYR A 98 6.21 9.88 -4.87
C TYR A 98 6.40 11.27 -5.48
N ALA A 99 7.63 11.58 -5.87
CA ALA A 99 7.93 12.83 -6.58
C ALA A 99 7.27 12.89 -7.98
N ASN A 100 7.02 11.73 -8.59
CA ASN A 100 6.29 11.60 -9.84
C ASN A 100 5.26 10.47 -9.73
N THR A 101 3.98 10.81 -9.69
CA THR A 101 2.88 9.86 -9.56
C THR A 101 2.74 8.94 -10.77
N ASN A 102 3.09 9.43 -11.95
CA ASN A 102 3.10 8.68 -13.21
C ASN A 102 4.45 8.00 -13.50
N GLY A 103 5.41 8.10 -12.56
CA GLY A 103 6.67 7.39 -12.66
C GLY A 103 6.45 5.88 -12.61
N ILE A 104 7.32 5.13 -13.29
CA ILE A 104 7.21 3.67 -13.31
C ILE A 104 7.68 3.12 -11.96
N HIS A 105 6.79 2.39 -11.30
CA HIS A 105 7.10 1.67 -10.06
C HIS A 105 7.87 0.38 -10.36
N HIS A 106 7.34 -0.42 -11.29
CA HIS A 106 7.97 -1.69 -11.74
C HIS A 106 7.39 -2.11 -13.10
N TYR A 107 7.87 -3.24 -13.59
CA TYR A 107 7.30 -3.91 -14.77
C TYR A 107 6.71 -5.25 -14.37
N GLU A 108 5.69 -5.68 -15.10
CA GLU A 108 5.04 -6.98 -14.96
C GLU A 108 5.12 -7.77 -16.26
N ASP A 109 5.10 -9.08 -16.15
CA ASP A 109 4.96 -9.98 -17.30
C ASP A 109 3.47 -10.18 -17.66
N ALA A 110 3.19 -11.11 -18.59
CA ALA A 110 1.83 -11.42 -19.02
C ALA A 110 0.97 -12.07 -17.92
N ASN A 111 1.56 -12.56 -16.85
CA ASN A 111 0.87 -13.18 -15.71
C ASN A 111 0.63 -12.19 -14.56
N GLY A 112 1.17 -10.98 -14.66
CA GLY A 112 1.16 -9.99 -13.58
C GLY A 112 2.29 -10.17 -12.56
N ASP A 113 3.27 -11.04 -12.85
CA ASP A 113 4.44 -11.21 -11.99
C ASP A 113 5.50 -10.14 -12.26
N TYR A 114 6.25 -9.75 -11.22
CA TYR A 114 7.35 -8.79 -11.36
C TYR A 114 8.36 -9.26 -12.41
N SER A 115 8.67 -8.39 -13.35
CA SER A 115 9.62 -8.66 -14.42
C SER A 115 10.57 -7.49 -14.66
N ASN A 116 11.69 -7.75 -15.37
CA ASN A 116 12.57 -6.71 -15.83
C ASN A 116 12.02 -6.08 -17.12
N GLY A 117 11.83 -4.76 -17.13
CA GLY A 117 11.52 -4.02 -18.35
C GLY A 117 12.75 -3.92 -19.27
N ASN A 118 12.55 -4.08 -20.57
CA ASN A 118 13.56 -3.76 -21.57
C ASN A 118 13.16 -2.51 -22.35
N VAL A 119 13.95 -1.45 -22.23
CA VAL A 119 13.65 -0.15 -22.84
C VAL A 119 14.76 0.20 -23.82
N PHE A 120 14.37 0.53 -25.06
CA PHE A 120 15.27 1.09 -26.05
C PHE A 120 15.22 2.62 -25.92
N ILE A 121 16.39 3.23 -25.76
CA ILE A 121 16.50 4.66 -25.48
C ILE A 121 17.24 5.35 -26.62
N LEU A 122 16.66 6.44 -27.09
CA LEU A 122 17.25 7.35 -28.06
C LEU A 122 17.71 8.63 -27.37
N SER A 123 18.88 9.11 -27.77
CA SER A 123 19.43 10.40 -27.36
C SER A 123 20.29 10.96 -28.48
N SER A 124 20.37 12.28 -28.62
CA SER A 124 21.21 12.91 -29.62
C SER A 124 22.70 12.77 -29.26
N ASN A 125 23.34 11.69 -29.72
CA ASN A 125 24.78 11.45 -29.63
C ASN A 125 25.39 11.46 -28.20
N ALA A 126 24.57 11.30 -27.17
CA ALA A 126 25.00 11.48 -25.78
C ALA A 126 25.56 10.19 -25.13
N PHE A 127 25.43 9.03 -25.78
CA PHE A 127 25.93 7.76 -25.25
C PHE A 127 27.37 7.43 -25.63
N ALA A 128 28.15 8.39 -26.15
CA ALA A 128 29.55 8.14 -26.54
C ALA A 128 30.39 7.53 -25.41
N ASN A 129 30.22 8.04 -24.18
CA ASN A 129 30.99 7.64 -22.99
C ASN A 129 30.33 6.55 -22.12
N PHE A 130 29.25 5.95 -22.63
CA PHE A 130 28.62 4.80 -21.98
C PHE A 130 29.06 3.50 -22.68
N ASN A 131 29.16 2.42 -21.91
CA ASN A 131 29.51 1.10 -22.40
C ASN A 131 28.43 0.07 -22.04
N VAL A 132 28.44 -1.07 -22.73
CA VAL A 132 27.67 -2.25 -22.34
C VAL A 132 28.07 -2.66 -20.92
N ASN A 133 27.10 -3.07 -20.12
CA ASN A 133 27.18 -3.38 -18.69
C ASN A 133 27.38 -2.17 -17.76
N ASP A 134 27.38 -0.95 -18.26
CA ASP A 134 27.32 0.21 -17.37
C ASP A 134 26.00 0.21 -16.61
N VAL A 135 26.10 0.35 -15.29
CA VAL A 135 24.94 0.59 -14.43
C VAL A 135 24.55 2.06 -14.55
N VAL A 136 23.27 2.29 -14.78
CA VAL A 136 22.71 3.62 -15.01
C VAL A 136 21.51 3.87 -14.11
N THR A 137 21.31 5.14 -13.78
CA THR A 137 20.15 5.63 -13.05
C THR A 137 19.60 6.88 -13.74
N ASN A 138 18.40 7.30 -13.35
CA ASN A 138 17.84 8.58 -13.77
C ASN A 138 17.59 9.51 -12.57
N ASN A 139 17.33 10.77 -12.87
CA ASN A 139 17.08 11.80 -11.87
C ASN A 139 15.60 12.16 -11.68
N THR A 140 14.71 11.65 -12.52
CA THR A 140 13.28 12.00 -12.52
C THR A 140 12.40 10.87 -12.00
N ASN A 141 12.77 9.62 -12.23
CA ASN A 141 11.91 8.46 -11.97
C ASN A 141 12.52 7.43 -11.01
N ILE A 142 13.69 7.72 -10.47
CA ILE A 142 14.48 6.82 -9.62
C ILE A 142 14.66 5.44 -10.30
N GLY A 143 14.70 5.45 -11.65
CA GLY A 143 14.94 4.26 -12.45
C GLY A 143 16.39 3.82 -12.34
N THR A 144 16.62 2.52 -12.17
CA THR A 144 17.94 1.90 -12.26
C THR A 144 17.94 0.76 -13.26
N GLY A 145 19.07 0.51 -13.88
CA GLY A 145 19.23 -0.55 -14.86
C GLY A 145 20.66 -0.66 -15.34
N TYR A 146 20.90 -1.49 -16.33
CA TYR A 146 22.20 -1.63 -16.97
C TYR A 146 22.05 -1.69 -18.49
N ILE A 147 23.04 -1.17 -19.19
CA ILE A 147 23.09 -1.16 -20.66
C ILE A 147 23.40 -2.56 -21.15
N THR A 148 22.49 -3.18 -21.89
CA THR A 148 22.66 -4.49 -22.49
C THR A 148 23.15 -4.45 -23.92
N VAL A 149 22.76 -3.41 -24.66
CA VAL A 149 23.19 -3.21 -26.05
C VAL A 149 23.46 -1.73 -26.28
N LYS A 150 24.55 -1.43 -26.96
CA LYS A 150 24.87 -0.10 -27.49
C LYS A 150 25.00 -0.21 -29.00
N ASN A 151 23.96 0.25 -29.71
CA ASN A 151 23.96 0.21 -31.17
C ASN A 151 24.78 1.36 -31.79
N SER A 152 24.79 2.53 -31.09
CA SER A 152 25.55 3.70 -31.52
C SER A 152 25.74 4.66 -30.34
N SER A 153 26.36 5.80 -30.58
CA SER A 153 26.40 6.90 -29.62
C SER A 153 25.04 7.58 -29.37
N SER A 154 24.04 7.26 -30.19
CA SER A 154 22.71 7.86 -30.12
C SER A 154 21.65 6.90 -29.56
N ASN A 155 21.93 5.60 -29.41
CA ASN A 155 20.94 4.65 -28.93
C ASN A 155 21.54 3.50 -28.14
N VAL A 156 20.84 3.13 -27.07
CA VAL A 156 21.19 2.03 -26.18
C VAL A 156 19.91 1.25 -25.79
N ARG A 157 20.09 -0.03 -25.47
CA ARG A 157 19.07 -0.81 -24.77
C ARG A 157 19.47 -0.91 -23.32
N ILE A 158 18.50 -0.64 -22.44
CA ILE A 158 18.65 -0.80 -20.98
C ILE A 158 17.71 -1.88 -20.51
N THR A 159 18.24 -2.83 -19.72
CA THR A 159 17.43 -3.69 -18.87
C THR A 159 17.20 -2.97 -17.56
N VAL A 160 15.94 -2.69 -17.26
CA VAL A 160 15.52 -1.95 -16.07
C VAL A 160 15.39 -2.91 -14.90
N THR A 161 16.03 -2.60 -13.78
CA THR A 161 15.97 -3.39 -12.54
C THR A 161 15.01 -2.79 -11.51
N THR A 162 14.85 -1.47 -11.53
CA THR A 162 13.94 -0.76 -10.62
C THR A 162 13.42 0.49 -11.30
N GLY A 163 12.16 0.87 -11.02
CA GLY A 163 11.55 2.06 -11.62
C GLY A 163 11.48 1.97 -13.14
N GLY A 164 11.82 3.05 -13.83
CA GLY A 164 11.80 3.09 -15.29
C GLY A 164 12.51 4.30 -15.86
N PHE A 165 12.61 4.32 -17.19
CA PHE A 165 13.18 5.43 -17.96
C PHE A 165 12.14 5.94 -18.94
N ILE A 166 11.89 7.24 -18.92
CA ILE A 166 10.92 7.89 -19.79
C ILE A 166 11.57 9.03 -20.59
N THR A 167 10.87 9.47 -21.62
CA THR A 167 11.28 10.64 -22.40
C THR A 167 11.38 11.88 -21.52
N GLY A 168 12.47 12.61 -21.63
CA GLY A 168 12.79 13.77 -20.79
C GLY A 168 13.69 13.45 -19.58
N ASP A 169 13.89 12.18 -19.26
CA ASP A 169 14.84 11.80 -18.21
C ASP A 169 16.28 12.16 -18.59
N GLN A 170 17.11 12.30 -17.56
CA GLN A 170 18.57 12.32 -17.71
C GLN A 170 19.16 11.03 -17.17
N ILE A 171 19.74 10.22 -18.07
CA ILE A 171 20.46 9.00 -17.68
C ILE A 171 21.84 9.37 -17.16
N ILE A 172 22.20 8.80 -16.02
CA ILE A 172 23.44 9.06 -15.30
C ILE A 172 24.17 7.74 -15.14
N LYS A 173 25.44 7.69 -15.53
CA LYS A 173 26.30 6.54 -15.30
C LYS A 173 26.68 6.49 -13.80
N VAL A 174 26.35 5.41 -13.11
CA VAL A 174 26.56 5.27 -11.65
C VAL A 174 28.04 5.34 -11.28
N SER A 175 28.92 4.72 -12.08
CA SER A 175 30.37 4.75 -11.85
C SER A 175 31.05 6.12 -12.10
N ASN A 176 30.37 7.01 -12.84
CA ASN A 176 30.84 8.37 -13.09
C ASN A 176 29.66 9.31 -13.35
N THR A 177 29.19 9.99 -12.32
CA THR A 177 27.99 10.84 -12.36
C THR A 177 28.11 12.08 -13.24
N SER A 178 29.32 12.41 -13.73
CA SER A 178 29.53 13.46 -14.73
C SER A 178 29.14 13.00 -16.15
N VAL A 179 29.06 11.69 -16.39
CA VAL A 179 28.63 11.10 -17.65
C VAL A 179 27.11 10.99 -17.66
N ARG A 180 26.47 11.81 -18.52
CA ARG A 180 25.02 11.96 -18.57
C ARG A 180 24.51 11.99 -20.00
N ALA A 181 23.27 11.51 -20.20
CA ALA A 181 22.59 11.54 -21.48
C ALA A 181 21.11 11.91 -21.28
N ASN A 182 20.64 12.92 -22.03
CA ASN A 182 19.22 13.28 -22.01
C ASN A 182 18.44 12.35 -22.94
N VAL A 183 17.35 11.78 -22.44
CA VAL A 183 16.46 10.88 -23.18
C VAL A 183 15.56 11.69 -24.08
N THR A 184 15.69 11.51 -25.40
CA THR A 184 14.83 12.18 -26.37
C THR A 184 13.61 11.34 -26.75
N SER A 185 13.72 10.01 -26.67
CA SER A 185 12.62 9.07 -26.90
C SER A 185 12.91 7.73 -26.24
N THR A 186 11.85 7.03 -25.86
CA THR A 186 11.91 5.67 -25.32
C THR A 186 10.97 4.76 -26.08
N VAL A 187 11.38 3.49 -26.28
CA VAL A 187 10.53 2.44 -26.85
C VAL A 187 10.62 1.24 -25.92
N LEU A 188 9.50 0.88 -25.32
CA LEU A 188 9.40 -0.33 -24.51
C LEU A 188 9.48 -1.56 -25.42
N LEU A 189 10.36 -2.50 -25.08
CA LEU A 189 10.57 -3.75 -25.83
C LEU A 189 9.91 -4.95 -25.14
N SER A 190 9.84 -4.96 -23.81
CA SER A 190 9.18 -6.02 -23.04
C SER A 190 8.85 -5.54 -21.62
N GLY A 191 7.91 -6.24 -20.98
CA GLY A 191 7.34 -5.91 -19.69
C GLY A 191 6.25 -4.83 -19.80
N THR A 192 5.20 -4.94 -19.01
CA THR A 192 4.15 -3.92 -18.89
C THR A 192 4.52 -2.97 -17.76
N PRO A 193 4.68 -1.66 -18.02
CA PRO A 193 5.01 -0.74 -16.94
C PRO A 193 3.79 -0.50 -16.04
N VAL A 194 4.00 -0.58 -14.74
CA VAL A 194 3.02 -0.22 -13.70
C VAL A 194 3.47 1.11 -13.10
N THR A 195 2.61 2.11 -13.10
CA THR A 195 2.95 3.42 -12.53
C THR A 195 2.89 3.40 -11.00
N ASN A 196 3.48 4.40 -10.35
CA ASN A 196 3.37 4.57 -8.90
C ASN A 196 1.91 4.70 -8.46
N TYR A 197 1.08 5.39 -9.26
CA TYR A 197 -0.35 5.53 -9.00
C TYR A 197 -1.07 4.18 -9.12
N ASP A 198 -0.88 3.46 -10.23
CA ASP A 198 -1.54 2.17 -10.47
C ASP A 198 -1.18 1.13 -9.41
N TYR A 199 0.09 1.12 -8.97
CA TYR A 199 0.53 0.24 -7.88
C TYR A 199 -0.21 0.52 -6.58
N GLU A 200 -0.25 1.80 -6.15
CA GLU A 200 -0.92 2.17 -4.91
C GLU A 200 -2.46 2.00 -5.01
N ASP A 201 -3.02 2.21 -6.19
CA ASP A 201 -4.44 1.96 -6.44
C ASP A 201 -4.76 0.47 -6.31
N THR A 202 -3.94 -0.41 -6.90
CA THR A 202 -4.08 -1.86 -6.76
C THR A 202 -3.99 -2.30 -5.28
N VAL A 203 -3.02 -1.77 -4.53
CA VAL A 203 -2.89 -2.02 -3.09
C VAL A 203 -4.11 -1.51 -2.33
N ASN A 204 -4.63 -0.35 -2.68
CA ASN A 204 -5.82 0.23 -2.07
C ASN A 204 -7.08 -0.60 -2.38
N GLU A 205 -7.26 -1.01 -3.62
CA GLU A 205 -8.39 -1.85 -4.05
C GLU A 205 -8.38 -3.23 -3.37
N SER A 206 -7.20 -3.81 -3.12
CA SER A 206 -7.09 -5.09 -2.40
C SER A 206 -7.66 -5.07 -0.98
N LYS A 207 -7.78 -3.88 -0.37
CA LYS A 207 -8.34 -3.67 0.98
C LYS A 207 -9.86 -3.57 1.00
N ARG A 208 -10.53 -3.44 -0.17
CA ARG A 208 -11.98 -3.21 -0.21
C ARG A 208 -12.80 -4.43 0.19
N ARG A 209 -12.28 -5.64 -0.07
CA ARG A 209 -13.02 -6.85 0.23
C ARG A 209 -12.89 -7.24 1.69
N ILE A 210 -13.97 -7.10 2.43
CA ILE A 210 -14.05 -7.40 3.86
C ILE A 210 -15.12 -8.44 4.16
N LYS A 211 -15.01 -9.03 5.35
CA LYS A 211 -16.02 -9.91 5.93
C LYS A 211 -16.91 -9.11 6.87
N ILE A 212 -18.21 -9.24 6.73
CA ILE A 212 -19.19 -8.63 7.62
C ILE A 212 -19.92 -9.73 8.38
N LEU A 213 -19.80 -9.73 9.70
CA LEU A 213 -20.54 -10.66 10.57
C LEU A 213 -22.05 -10.47 10.36
N LYS A 214 -22.79 -11.56 10.17
CA LYS A 214 -24.25 -11.48 10.03
C LYS A 214 -24.89 -10.92 11.28
N ALA A 215 -25.85 -10.02 11.13
CA ALA A 215 -26.51 -9.30 12.23
C ALA A 215 -27.07 -10.23 13.33
N SER A 216 -27.54 -11.43 12.97
CA SER A 216 -28.04 -12.43 13.92
C SER A 216 -27.03 -12.95 14.93
N TYR A 217 -25.72 -12.80 14.65
CA TYR A 217 -24.66 -13.28 15.53
C TYR A 217 -23.94 -12.16 16.29
N VAL A 218 -24.25 -10.89 15.98
CA VAL A 218 -23.58 -9.72 16.59
C VAL A 218 -23.67 -9.76 18.12
N ASP A 219 -24.86 -9.94 18.68
CA ASP A 219 -25.06 -9.94 20.12
C ASP A 219 -24.28 -11.08 20.81
N ALA A 220 -24.24 -12.27 20.20
CA ALA A 220 -23.47 -13.39 20.73
C ALA A 220 -21.98 -13.10 20.75
N VAL A 221 -21.43 -12.53 19.68
CA VAL A 221 -20.01 -12.19 19.57
C VAL A 221 -19.66 -11.03 20.51
N VAL A 222 -20.49 -10.01 20.61
CA VAL A 222 -20.29 -8.88 21.55
C VAL A 222 -20.30 -9.37 23.00
N ASN A 223 -21.20 -10.29 23.36
CA ASN A 223 -21.26 -10.86 24.70
C ASN A 223 -20.05 -11.76 25.02
N ASP A 224 -19.58 -12.54 24.05
CA ASP A 224 -18.32 -13.33 24.20
C ASP A 224 -17.11 -12.41 24.39
N PHE A 225 -17.06 -11.31 23.61
CA PHE A 225 -16.01 -10.30 23.74
C PHE A 225 -16.00 -9.68 25.16
N LYS A 226 -17.16 -9.29 25.70
CA LYS A 226 -17.30 -8.76 27.06
C LYS A 226 -16.87 -9.74 28.13
N LYS A 227 -17.28 -11.02 28.03
CA LYS A 227 -16.83 -12.07 28.94
C LYS A 227 -15.31 -12.25 28.95
N LYS A 228 -14.66 -12.17 27.78
CA LYS A 228 -13.21 -12.25 27.68
C LYS A 228 -12.49 -11.04 28.29
N LEU A 229 -13.17 -9.90 28.39
CA LEU A 229 -12.67 -8.71 29.09
C LEU A 229 -12.88 -8.78 30.61
N GLY A 230 -13.69 -9.72 31.11
CA GLY A 230 -13.93 -9.91 32.54
C GLY A 230 -15.24 -9.27 33.07
N GLU A 231 -16.17 -8.95 32.16
CA GLU A 231 -17.56 -8.58 32.53
C GLU A 231 -18.45 -9.79 32.76
#